data_e5bcefe9632ce14adcac0420664e6338
#
_entry.id   e5bcefe9632ce14adcac0420664e6338
#
_cell.length_a   1.000
_cell.length_b   1.000
_cell.length_c   1.000
_cell.angle_alpha   90.00
_cell.angle_beta   90.00
_cell.angle_gamma   90.00
#
_symmetry.space_group_name_H-M   'P 1'
#
loop_
_entity.id
_entity.type
_entity.pdbx_description
1 polymer ?
#
loop_
_entity_poly.entity_id
_entity_poly.type
_entity_poly.pdbx_seq_one_letter_code
_entity_poly.pdbx_strand_id
1 'polypeptide(L)'
;MNQMEIFKNPEFGSIRVIEENGKYLFCGTDVAAALGYSNPRDAIIRHCRYVVKRDAPHPQSPDRKISMTFIPEGDLYRLIVHSKLPSAERFERWVFCLLYTSDAAD
;
A
#
# COMPACT_ATOMS: atom_id res chain seq x y z
N MET A 1 -7.10 9.04 15.79
CA MET A 1 -6.83 7.60 15.87
C MET A 1 -6.79 7.03 14.47
N ASN A 2 -5.74 6.30 14.17
CA ASN A 2 -5.57 5.74 12.83
C ASN A 2 -6.34 4.44 12.70
N GLN A 3 -7.08 4.32 11.63
CA GLN A 3 -7.87 3.13 11.38
C GLN A 3 -7.32 2.43 10.15
N MET A 4 -6.99 1.16 10.29
CA MET A 4 -6.47 0.38 9.17
C MET A 4 -7.64 -0.19 8.36
N GLU A 5 -7.58 -0.01 7.06
CA GLU A 5 -8.54 -0.57 6.14
C GLU A 5 -7.83 -1.56 5.23
N ILE A 6 -8.60 -2.51 4.70
CA ILE A 6 -8.06 -3.49 3.77
C ILE A 6 -8.78 -3.32 2.45
N PHE A 7 -8.04 -2.96 1.41
CA PHE A 7 -8.59 -2.85 0.05
C PHE A 7 -8.31 -4.17 -0.66
N LYS A 8 -9.36 -4.78 -1.20
CA LYS A 8 -9.26 -6.08 -1.84
C LYS A 8 -9.50 -5.98 -3.33
N ASN A 9 -8.75 -6.75 -4.09
CA ASN A 9 -8.87 -6.80 -5.53
C ASN A 9 -8.63 -8.24 -6.01
N PRO A 10 -9.49 -8.80 -6.88
CA PRO A 10 -9.31 -10.17 -7.34
C PRO A 10 -7.99 -10.43 -8.04
N GLU A 11 -7.44 -9.41 -8.69
CA GLU A 11 -6.19 -9.55 -9.42
C GLU A 11 -4.96 -9.33 -8.53
N PHE A 12 -5.04 -8.38 -7.61
CA PHE A 12 -3.85 -7.95 -6.85
C PHE A 12 -3.84 -8.37 -5.39
N GLY A 13 -4.94 -8.94 -4.90
CA GLY A 13 -5.01 -9.38 -3.53
C GLY A 13 -5.42 -8.24 -2.60
N SER A 14 -4.90 -8.25 -1.39
CA SER A 14 -5.31 -7.32 -0.34
C SER A 14 -4.18 -6.36 -0.02
N ILE A 15 -4.52 -5.09 0.17
CA ILE A 15 -3.56 -4.06 0.55
C ILE A 15 -4.08 -3.36 1.78
N ARG A 16 -3.27 -3.33 2.82
CA ARG A 16 -3.61 -2.64 4.07
C ARG A 16 -3.25 -1.17 3.94
N VAL A 17 -4.15 -0.32 4.37
CA VAL A 17 -4.03 1.13 4.22
C VAL A 17 -4.46 1.79 5.53
N ILE A 18 -3.75 2.83 5.93
CA ILE A 18 -4.19 3.67 7.04
C ILE A 18 -4.31 5.11 6.57
N GLU A 19 -5.21 5.85 7.22
CA GLU A 19 -5.37 7.27 6.94
C GLU A 19 -4.87 8.07 8.14
N GLU A 20 -3.98 9.02 7.87
CA GLU A 20 -3.43 9.92 8.90
C GLU A 20 -3.47 11.34 8.38
N ASN A 21 -4.11 12.22 9.13
CA ASN A 21 -4.13 13.65 8.81
C ASN A 21 -4.58 13.92 7.37
N GLY A 22 -5.58 13.17 6.92
CA GLY A 22 -6.11 13.34 5.57
C GLY A 22 -5.28 12.73 4.47
N LYS A 23 -4.25 11.99 4.81
CA LYS A 23 -3.39 11.33 3.82
C LYS A 23 -3.43 9.83 4.02
N TYR A 24 -3.26 9.10 2.93
CA TYR A 24 -3.24 7.65 2.97
C TYR A 24 -1.81 7.13 3.02
N LEU A 25 -1.61 6.13 3.87
CA LEU A 25 -0.36 5.38 3.94
C LEU A 25 -0.65 3.93 3.59
N PHE A 26 0.18 3.34 2.74
CA PHE A 26 -0.04 2.00 2.22
C PHE A 26 0.99 1.04 2.79
N CYS A 27 0.58 -0.18 3.11
CA CYS A 27 1.53 -1.19 3.55
C CYS A 27 2.49 -1.50 2.40
N GLY A 28 3.75 -1.14 2.59
CA GLY A 28 4.75 -1.23 1.52
C GLY A 28 4.94 -2.64 0.99
N THR A 29 4.99 -3.64 1.88
CA THR A 29 5.18 -5.01 1.45
C THR A 29 3.97 -5.54 0.69
N ASP A 30 2.75 -5.13 1.08
CA ASP A 30 1.55 -5.53 0.34
C ASP A 30 1.57 -4.96 -1.08
N VAL A 31 1.95 -3.69 -1.20
CA VAL A 31 2.02 -3.02 -2.49
C VAL A 31 3.07 -3.69 -3.37
N ALA A 32 4.27 -3.89 -2.83
CA ALA A 32 5.36 -4.48 -3.60
C ALA A 32 5.02 -5.89 -4.05
N ALA A 33 4.40 -6.68 -3.18
CA ALA A 33 3.99 -8.03 -3.54
C ALA A 33 2.94 -8.00 -4.65
N ALA A 34 1.98 -7.09 -4.56
CA ALA A 34 0.94 -6.95 -5.58
C ALA A 34 1.52 -6.54 -6.92
N LEU A 35 2.61 -5.78 -6.90
CA LEU A 35 3.27 -5.32 -8.12
C LEU A 35 4.28 -6.32 -8.67
N GLY A 36 4.37 -7.50 -8.09
CA GLY A 36 5.18 -8.57 -8.64
C GLY A 36 6.64 -8.57 -8.25
N TYR A 37 7.02 -7.76 -7.27
CA TYR A 37 8.41 -7.78 -6.79
C TYR A 37 8.69 -9.10 -6.07
N SER A 38 9.78 -9.74 -6.44
CA SER A 38 10.15 -11.02 -5.84
C SER A 38 10.61 -10.85 -4.39
N ASN A 39 11.16 -9.69 -4.07
CA ASN A 39 11.58 -9.38 -2.70
C ASN A 39 10.99 -8.03 -2.31
N PRO A 40 9.79 -8.04 -1.70
CA PRO A 40 9.11 -6.77 -1.36
C PRO A 40 9.91 -5.85 -0.45
N ARG A 41 10.61 -6.40 0.53
CA ARG A 41 11.40 -5.57 1.44
C ARG A 41 12.52 -4.86 0.72
N ASP A 42 13.20 -5.57 -0.17
CA ASP A 42 14.28 -5.00 -0.95
C ASP A 42 13.75 -3.91 -1.88
N ALA A 43 12.58 -4.13 -2.48
CA ALA A 43 11.98 -3.13 -3.36
C ALA A 43 11.70 -1.84 -2.61
N ILE A 44 11.21 -1.94 -1.38
CA ILE A 44 10.94 -0.77 -0.56
C ILE A 44 12.23 -0.02 -0.28
N ILE A 45 13.29 -0.73 0.09
CA ILE A 45 14.58 -0.12 0.39
C ILE A 45 15.13 0.61 -0.84
N ARG A 46 14.98 0.02 -2.02
CA ARG A 46 15.53 0.58 -3.25
C ARG A 46 14.76 1.76 -3.78
N HIS A 47 13.44 1.73 -3.67
CA HIS A 47 12.60 2.68 -4.41
C HIS A 47 11.88 3.68 -3.54
N CYS A 48 11.69 3.39 -2.26
CA CYS A 48 10.91 4.26 -1.37
C CYS A 48 11.83 5.16 -0.57
N ARG A 49 11.40 6.40 -0.35
CA ARG A 49 12.20 7.41 0.36
C ARG A 49 11.55 7.88 1.66
N TYR A 50 10.23 7.79 1.75
CA TYR A 50 9.48 8.38 2.86
C TYR A 50 8.76 7.32 3.68
N VAL A 51 9.44 6.22 3.87
CA VAL A 51 8.91 5.08 4.62
C VAL A 51 8.67 5.46 6.06
N VAL A 52 7.52 5.04 6.62
CA VAL A 52 7.23 5.24 8.04
C VAL A 52 6.87 3.91 8.67
N LYS A 53 7.09 3.82 9.98
CA LYS A 53 6.73 2.64 10.75
C LYS A 53 5.51 2.94 11.59
N ARG A 54 4.57 2.01 11.62
CA ARG A 54 3.38 2.12 12.46
C ARG A 54 3.06 0.79 13.07
N ASP A 55 2.61 0.79 14.30
CA ASP A 55 2.18 -0.43 14.96
C ASP A 55 0.78 -0.78 14.51
N ALA A 56 0.57 -2.07 14.31
CA ALA A 56 -0.74 -2.57 13.90
C ALA A 56 -1.04 -3.86 14.66
N PRO A 57 -2.31 -4.20 14.86
CA PRO A 57 -2.65 -5.46 15.53
C PRO A 57 -2.17 -6.65 14.72
N HIS A 58 -1.66 -7.66 15.41
CA HIS A 58 -1.28 -8.90 14.76
C HIS A 58 -2.53 -9.61 14.25
N PRO A 59 -2.55 -10.10 13.01
CA PRO A 59 -3.77 -10.72 12.45
C PRO A 59 -4.32 -11.88 13.26
N GLN A 60 -3.44 -12.66 13.89
CA GLN A 60 -3.83 -13.85 14.66
C GLN A 60 -3.88 -13.61 16.16
N SER A 61 -3.37 -12.47 16.60
CA SER A 61 -3.29 -12.15 18.04
C SER A 61 -3.51 -10.64 18.19
N PRO A 62 -4.76 -10.19 18.19
CA PRO A 62 -5.04 -8.74 18.22
C PRO A 62 -4.50 -8.01 19.45
N ASP A 63 -4.21 -8.73 20.53
CA ASP A 63 -3.59 -8.11 21.71
C ASP A 63 -2.14 -7.73 21.47
N ARG A 64 -1.50 -8.33 20.49
CA ARG A 64 -0.10 -8.08 20.17
C ARG A 64 -0.03 -7.07 19.02
N LYS A 65 0.97 -6.21 19.10
CA LYS A 65 1.20 -5.25 18.04
C LYS A 65 2.47 -5.58 17.30
N ILE A 66 2.44 -5.42 15.99
CA ILE A 66 3.62 -5.59 15.17
C ILE A 66 3.93 -4.27 14.47
N SER A 67 5.22 -4.03 14.27
CA SER A 67 5.65 -2.85 13.54
C SER A 67 5.57 -3.14 12.05
N MET A 68 4.82 -2.33 11.34
CA MET A 68 4.62 -2.48 9.90
C MET A 68 5.19 -1.28 9.17
N THR A 69 5.68 -1.53 7.97
CA THR A 69 6.24 -0.47 7.12
C THR A 69 5.15 0.06 6.21
N PHE A 70 4.90 1.35 6.30
CA PHE A 70 3.94 2.03 5.43
C PHE A 70 4.64 3.05 4.56
N ILE A 71 4.08 3.30 3.39
CA ILE A 71 4.62 4.26 2.44
C ILE A 71 3.54 5.25 2.03
N PRO A 72 3.91 6.51 1.80
CA PRO A 72 2.96 7.49 1.29
C PRO A 72 2.68 7.29 -0.19
N GLU A 73 1.73 8.05 -0.70
CA GLU A 73 1.30 7.93 -2.09
C GLU A 73 2.45 8.11 -3.09
N GLY A 74 3.34 9.05 -2.83
CA GLY A 74 4.48 9.28 -3.71
C GLY A 74 5.36 8.05 -3.87
N ASP A 75 5.64 7.36 -2.77
CA ASP A 75 6.43 6.14 -2.82
C ASP A 75 5.67 5.00 -3.48
N LEU A 76 4.35 4.97 -3.31
CA LEU A 76 3.52 4.01 -4.01
C LEU A 76 3.74 4.11 -5.51
N TYR A 77 3.72 5.33 -6.06
CA TYR A 77 3.92 5.52 -7.49
C TYR A 77 5.34 5.19 -7.92
N ARG A 78 6.32 5.37 -7.06
CA ARG A 78 7.70 4.95 -7.37
C ARG A 78 7.76 3.44 -7.58
N LEU A 79 7.09 2.68 -6.72
CA LEU A 79 7.03 1.22 -6.89
C LEU A 79 6.31 0.83 -8.17
N ILE A 80 5.25 1.54 -8.51
CA ILE A 80 4.50 1.27 -9.74
C ILE A 80 5.38 1.49 -10.96
N VAL A 81 6.08 2.61 -11.00
CA VAL A 81 6.91 2.98 -12.15
C VAL A 81 8.04 1.97 -12.38
N HIS A 82 8.61 1.46 -11.31
CA HIS A 82 9.72 0.51 -11.41
C HIS A 82 9.27 -0.94 -11.49
N SER A 83 7.96 -1.20 -11.43
CA SER A 83 7.45 -2.56 -11.54
C SER A 83 7.58 -3.05 -12.97
N LYS A 84 7.97 -4.33 -13.12
CA LYS A 84 8.03 -4.97 -14.42
C LYS A 84 6.76 -5.75 -14.76
N LEU A 85 5.79 -5.72 -13.86
CA LEU A 85 4.55 -6.43 -14.05
C LEU A 85 3.71 -5.75 -15.14
N PRO A 86 3.26 -6.49 -16.17
CA PRO A 86 2.46 -5.87 -17.22
C PRO A 86 1.17 -5.22 -16.71
N SER A 87 0.65 -5.71 -15.59
CA SER A 87 -0.59 -5.19 -15.03
C SER A 87 -0.37 -4.03 -14.07
N ALA A 88 0.86 -3.48 -13.97
CA ALA A 88 1.13 -2.38 -13.06
C ALA A 88 0.23 -1.17 -13.35
N GLU A 89 -0.08 -0.94 -14.62
CA GLU A 89 -0.96 0.16 -15.01
C GLU A 89 -2.38 -0.04 -14.46
N ARG A 90 -2.88 -1.28 -14.48
CA ARG A 90 -4.19 -1.58 -13.90
C ARG A 90 -4.17 -1.40 -12.38
N PHE A 91 -3.06 -1.75 -11.76
CA PHE A 91 -2.90 -1.53 -10.34
C PHE A 91 -2.96 -0.04 -10.01
N GLU A 92 -2.28 0.77 -10.78
CA GLU A 92 -2.28 2.22 -10.61
C GLU A 92 -3.69 2.78 -10.73
N ARG A 93 -4.45 2.33 -11.72
CA ARG A 93 -5.83 2.78 -11.91
C ARG A 93 -6.70 2.38 -10.73
N TRP A 94 -6.52 1.16 -10.26
CA TRP A 94 -7.31 0.68 -9.14
C TRP A 94 -7.07 1.53 -7.89
N VAL A 95 -5.81 1.77 -7.56
CA VAL A 95 -5.46 2.58 -6.40
C VAL A 95 -5.98 4.01 -6.57
N PHE A 96 -5.79 4.57 -7.75
CA PHE A 96 -6.26 5.93 -8.03
C PHE A 96 -7.77 6.02 -7.81
N CYS A 97 -8.51 5.04 -8.29
CA CYS A 97 -9.96 5.02 -8.09
C CYS A 97 -10.34 4.94 -6.61
N LEU A 98 -9.60 4.16 -5.84
CA LEU A 98 -9.87 4.05 -4.40
C LEU A 98 -9.68 5.39 -3.69
N LEU A 99 -8.65 6.13 -4.06
CA LEU A 99 -8.32 7.38 -3.39
C LEU A 99 -9.23 8.53 -3.82
N TYR A 100 -9.70 8.52 -5.06
CA TYR A 100 -10.39 9.65 -5.65
C TYR A 100 -11.80 9.33 -6.16
N THR A 101 -12.36 8.19 -5.75
CA THR A 101 -13.68 7.77 -6.22
C THR A 101 -14.77 8.78 -5.88
N SER A 102 -14.71 9.36 -4.69
CA SER A 102 -15.73 10.32 -4.29
C SER A 102 -15.74 11.55 -5.19
N ASP A 103 -14.60 11.92 -5.70
CA ASP A 103 -14.50 13.06 -6.60
C ASP A 103 -15.01 12.71 -7.98
N ALA A 104 -14.86 11.48 -8.38
CA ALA A 104 -15.27 11.02 -9.69
C ALA A 104 -16.77 10.91 -9.85
N ALA A 105 -17.49 10.99 -8.75
CA ALA A 105 -18.95 10.90 -8.78
C ALA A 105 -19.60 12.06 -9.50
N ASP A 106 -18.87 13.06 -9.81
CA ASP A 106 -19.39 14.23 -10.52
C ASP A 106 -19.67 13.97 -11.98
#